data_7f5ffc31dc084e9ac807f5d23ca0be63
#
_entry.id   7f5ffc31dc084e9ac807f5d23ca0be63
#
_cell.length_a   1.000
_cell.length_b   1.000
_cell.length_c   1.000
_cell.angle_alpha   90.00
_cell.angle_beta   90.00
_cell.angle_gamma   90.00
#
_symmetry.space_group_name_H-M   'P 1'
#
loop_
_entity.id
_entity.type
_entity.pdbx_description
1 polymer ?
#
loop_
_entity_poly.entity_id
_entity_poly.type
_entity_poly.pdbx_seq_one_letter_code
_entity_poly.pdbx_strand_id
1 'polypeptide(L)'
;MGIEKILLALNSVIGNYEKFVQIATEIPWFPVEEQHGDWFNTYPLGICVDLVHFPKEYVETNFLEAFVRTALCAIAAADKWDKDFFALSKEERKKCLCSERSRLLYAGIVNYNDLRLKICTEEYLREEVNYYAGANGISIEEQEKYLAHVKDATILELGGCYCGDFTYLVVKGDTLLLIDCGIWD
;
A
#
# COMPACT_ATOMS: atom_id res chain seq x y z
N MET A 1 -8.40 -16.51 0.21
CA MET A 1 -8.26 -16.17 1.67
C MET A 1 -9.52 -15.48 2.17
N GLY A 2 -10.03 -15.84 3.36
CA GLY A 2 -11.22 -15.18 3.94
C GLY A 2 -10.93 -13.80 4.53
N ILE A 3 -11.92 -12.91 4.47
CA ILE A 3 -11.80 -11.51 4.96
C ILE A 3 -11.40 -11.43 6.44
N GLU A 4 -11.89 -12.34 7.27
CA GLU A 4 -11.56 -12.36 8.70
C GLU A 4 -10.07 -12.57 8.96
N LYS A 5 -9.41 -13.43 8.16
CA LYS A 5 -7.97 -13.66 8.24
C LYS A 5 -7.18 -12.41 7.85
N ILE A 6 -7.65 -11.71 6.81
CA ILE A 6 -7.07 -10.44 6.35
C ILE A 6 -7.16 -9.40 7.47
N LEU A 7 -8.36 -9.19 8.02
CA LEU A 7 -8.59 -8.19 9.07
C LEU A 7 -7.77 -8.48 10.32
N LEU A 8 -7.69 -9.74 10.74
CA LEU A 8 -6.89 -10.14 11.91
C LEU A 8 -5.39 -9.84 11.69
N ALA A 9 -4.88 -10.15 10.50
CA ALA A 9 -3.48 -9.89 10.17
C ALA A 9 -3.17 -8.38 10.16
N LEU A 10 -4.01 -7.59 9.49
CA LEU A 10 -3.85 -6.14 9.41
C LEU A 10 -3.92 -5.48 10.78
N ASN A 11 -4.87 -5.85 11.63
CA ASN A 11 -4.99 -5.33 13.00
C ASN A 11 -3.74 -5.58 13.85
N SER A 12 -2.88 -6.52 13.48
CA SER A 12 -1.64 -6.78 14.20
C SER A 12 -0.53 -5.77 13.93
N VAL A 13 -0.59 -5.06 12.79
CA VAL A 13 0.43 -4.10 12.36
C VAL A 13 -0.11 -2.68 12.22
N ILE A 14 -1.38 -2.49 11.86
CA ILE A 14 -2.01 -1.17 11.77
C ILE A 14 -1.92 -0.49 13.14
N GLY A 15 -1.35 0.73 13.17
CA GLY A 15 -1.08 1.46 14.40
C GLY A 15 0.08 0.91 15.25
N ASN A 16 0.79 -0.12 14.78
CA ASN A 16 1.93 -0.72 15.49
C ASN A 16 3.19 -0.71 14.62
N TYR A 17 3.82 0.47 14.53
CA TYR A 17 5.02 0.65 13.72
C TYR A 17 6.18 -0.26 14.13
N GLU A 18 6.37 -0.53 15.40
CA GLU A 18 7.43 -1.43 15.87
C GLU A 18 7.24 -2.85 15.34
N LYS A 19 6.00 -3.33 15.31
CA LYS A 19 5.66 -4.64 14.75
C LYS A 19 5.89 -4.67 13.23
N PHE A 20 5.51 -3.59 12.53
CA PHE A 20 5.81 -3.43 11.11
C PHE A 20 7.32 -3.50 10.84
N VAL A 21 8.13 -2.72 11.57
CA VAL A 21 9.59 -2.72 11.45
C VAL A 21 10.19 -4.09 11.74
N GLN A 22 9.69 -4.79 12.76
CA GLN A 22 10.12 -6.15 13.08
C GLN A 22 9.92 -7.09 11.88
N ILE A 23 8.72 -7.12 11.32
CA ILE A 23 8.40 -7.99 10.17
C ILE A 23 9.23 -7.57 8.96
N ALA A 24 9.24 -6.28 8.61
CA ALA A 24 9.98 -5.74 7.48
C ALA A 24 11.49 -6.07 7.52
N THR A 25 12.06 -6.11 8.72
CA THR A 25 13.47 -6.47 8.91
C THR A 25 13.71 -7.97 8.68
N GLU A 26 12.75 -8.82 9.02
CA GLU A 26 12.89 -10.27 8.99
C GLU A 26 12.46 -10.92 7.66
N ILE A 27 11.64 -10.26 6.86
CA ILE A 27 11.18 -10.80 5.56
C ILE A 27 12.39 -11.19 4.70
N PRO A 28 12.48 -12.46 4.24
CA PRO A 28 13.56 -12.88 3.36
C PRO A 28 13.41 -12.19 2.00
N TRP A 29 14.54 -12.00 1.31
CA TRP A 29 14.48 -11.59 -0.08
C TRP A 29 13.92 -12.73 -0.95
N PHE A 30 12.98 -12.40 -1.82
CA PHE A 30 12.51 -13.25 -2.92
C PHE A 30 12.01 -12.35 -4.05
N PRO A 31 12.09 -12.81 -5.32
CA PRO A 31 11.64 -12.01 -6.44
C PRO A 31 10.12 -11.83 -6.41
N VAL A 32 9.69 -10.61 -6.67
CA VAL A 32 8.29 -10.22 -6.93
C VAL A 32 8.27 -9.31 -8.15
N GLU A 33 7.14 -9.22 -8.82
CA GLU A 33 6.92 -8.22 -9.87
C GLU A 33 6.25 -7.01 -9.23
N GLU A 34 6.92 -5.86 -9.29
CA GLU A 34 6.47 -4.61 -8.70
C GLU A 34 6.21 -3.58 -9.80
N GLN A 35 5.08 -2.88 -9.71
CA GLN A 35 4.75 -1.74 -10.57
C GLN A 35 4.32 -0.58 -9.69
N HIS A 36 4.94 0.57 -9.91
CA HIS A 36 4.64 1.80 -9.20
C HIS A 36 4.10 2.84 -10.16
N GLY A 37 3.07 3.57 -9.77
CA GLY A 37 2.54 4.73 -10.47
C GLY A 37 2.36 5.89 -9.51
N ASP A 38 2.79 7.06 -9.95
CA ASP A 38 2.78 8.28 -9.15
C ASP A 38 2.20 9.42 -9.99
N TRP A 39 0.98 9.87 -9.66
CA TRP A 39 0.20 10.79 -10.47
C TRP A 39 -0.04 12.10 -9.71
N PHE A 40 0.90 13.02 -9.81
CA PHE A 40 0.88 14.35 -9.17
C PHE A 40 1.05 15.46 -10.19
N ASN A 41 0.07 15.66 -11.06
CA ASN A 41 0.10 16.74 -12.04
C ASN A 41 -0.58 18.01 -11.56
N THR A 42 -1.49 17.89 -10.60
CA THR A 42 -2.32 19.00 -10.11
C THR A 42 -2.25 19.03 -8.58
N TYR A 43 -1.40 19.89 -8.05
CA TYR A 43 -1.37 20.19 -6.63
C TYR A 43 -2.73 20.80 -6.19
N PRO A 44 -3.32 20.43 -5.04
CA PRO A 44 -2.77 19.54 -4.01
C PRO A 44 -3.18 18.06 -4.13
N LEU A 45 -3.94 17.67 -5.14
CA LEU A 45 -4.45 16.31 -5.28
C LEU A 45 -3.41 15.37 -5.89
N GLY A 46 -3.22 14.21 -5.30
CA GLY A 46 -2.30 13.19 -5.78
C GLY A 46 -2.82 11.78 -5.58
N ILE A 47 -2.26 10.84 -6.32
CA ILE A 47 -2.55 9.42 -6.19
C ILE A 47 -1.29 8.61 -6.48
N CYS A 48 -0.93 7.73 -5.56
CA CYS A 48 0.12 6.72 -5.72
C CYS A 48 -0.50 5.34 -5.82
N VAL A 49 0.05 4.50 -6.65
CA VAL A 49 -0.38 3.10 -6.80
C VAL A 49 0.82 2.18 -6.78
N ASP A 50 0.76 1.14 -5.97
CA ASP A 50 1.80 0.11 -5.83
C ASP A 50 1.18 -1.26 -6.03
N LEU A 51 1.46 -1.89 -7.17
CA LEU A 51 0.99 -3.21 -7.53
C LEU A 51 2.12 -4.22 -7.35
N VAL A 52 1.88 -5.28 -6.57
CA VAL A 52 2.86 -6.33 -6.31
C VAL A 52 2.26 -7.70 -6.60
N HIS A 53 2.91 -8.45 -7.47
CA HIS A 53 2.59 -9.84 -7.76
C HIS A 53 3.54 -10.77 -7.01
N PHE A 54 2.98 -11.62 -6.19
CA PHE A 54 3.70 -12.59 -5.36
C PHE A 54 3.74 -13.98 -6.03
N PRO A 55 4.67 -14.84 -5.61
CA PRO A 55 4.66 -16.25 -5.99
C PRO A 55 3.34 -16.92 -5.64
N LYS A 56 2.98 -17.96 -6.41
CA LYS A 56 1.72 -18.69 -6.23
C LYS A 56 1.50 -19.13 -4.77
N GLU A 57 0.28 -18.89 -4.26
CA GLU A 57 -0.17 -19.22 -2.90
C GLU A 57 0.58 -18.47 -1.76
N TYR A 58 1.48 -17.52 -2.11
CA TYR A 58 2.24 -16.80 -1.09
C TYR A 58 1.35 -15.88 -0.25
N VAL A 59 0.46 -15.13 -0.89
CA VAL A 59 -0.45 -14.20 -0.20
C VAL A 59 -1.40 -14.96 0.73
N GLU A 60 -1.88 -16.12 0.33
CA GLU A 60 -2.77 -16.91 1.18
C GLU A 60 -2.07 -17.45 2.43
N THR A 61 -0.79 -17.81 2.31
CA THR A 61 -0.01 -18.41 3.39
C THR A 61 0.63 -17.36 4.30
N ASN A 62 1.14 -16.28 3.70
CA ASN A 62 1.99 -15.26 4.36
C ASN A 62 1.43 -13.84 4.15
N PHE A 63 0.12 -13.66 4.28
CA PHE A 63 -0.54 -12.39 3.96
C PHE A 63 0.09 -11.18 4.66
N LEU A 64 0.45 -11.30 5.93
CA LEU A 64 1.02 -10.20 6.68
C LEU A 64 2.37 -9.76 6.12
N GLU A 65 3.22 -10.72 5.72
CA GLU A 65 4.50 -10.42 5.07
C GLU A 65 4.28 -9.80 3.68
N ALA A 66 3.31 -10.31 2.91
CA ALA A 66 2.95 -9.75 1.61
C ALA A 66 2.47 -8.30 1.74
N PHE A 67 1.61 -8.01 2.72
CA PHE A 67 1.16 -6.64 3.01
C PHE A 67 2.33 -5.73 3.39
N VAL A 68 3.19 -6.17 4.34
CA VAL A 68 4.36 -5.39 4.75
C VAL A 68 5.30 -5.16 3.57
N ARG A 69 5.49 -6.15 2.69
CA ARG A 69 6.29 -6.00 1.47
C ARG A 69 5.70 -4.95 0.52
N THR A 70 4.39 -4.98 0.30
CA THR A 70 3.70 -3.99 -0.55
C THR A 70 3.82 -2.58 0.04
N ALA A 71 3.61 -2.42 1.35
CA ALA A 71 3.80 -1.14 2.03
C ALA A 71 5.25 -0.64 1.96
N LEU A 72 6.24 -1.54 1.99
CA LEU A 72 7.65 -1.18 1.80
C LEU A 72 7.94 -0.67 0.38
N CYS A 73 7.26 -1.19 -0.65
CA CYS A 73 7.40 -0.67 -2.02
C CYS A 73 6.93 0.79 -2.08
N ALA A 74 5.76 1.09 -1.50
CA ALA A 74 5.24 2.44 -1.42
C ALA A 74 6.18 3.39 -0.65
N ILE A 75 6.68 2.97 0.52
CA ILE A 75 7.63 3.76 1.32
C ILE A 75 8.94 3.98 0.55
N ALA A 76 9.48 2.95 -0.08
CA ALA A 76 10.73 3.02 -0.84
C ALA A 76 10.61 3.97 -2.03
N ALA A 77 9.50 3.93 -2.75
CA ALA A 77 9.22 4.83 -3.86
C ALA A 77 9.13 6.29 -3.40
N ALA A 78 8.38 6.56 -2.32
CA ALA A 78 8.20 7.90 -1.79
C ALA A 78 9.48 8.48 -1.13
N ASP A 79 10.28 7.64 -0.48
CA ASP A 79 11.54 8.05 0.18
C ASP A 79 12.75 7.99 -0.76
N LYS A 80 12.56 7.59 -2.02
CA LYS A 80 13.59 7.48 -3.06
C LYS A 80 14.84 6.75 -2.57
N TRP A 81 14.63 5.56 -2.01
CA TRP A 81 15.75 4.74 -1.54
C TRP A 81 16.63 4.33 -2.73
N ASP A 82 17.89 4.75 -2.69
CA ASP A 82 18.88 4.48 -3.76
C ASP A 82 19.28 2.98 -3.89
N LYS A 83 18.88 2.15 -2.94
CA LYS A 83 19.23 0.73 -2.88
C LYS A 83 17.99 -0.12 -2.73
N ASP A 84 18.03 -1.31 -3.36
CA ASP A 84 17.05 -2.35 -3.07
C ASP A 84 17.06 -2.65 -1.55
N PHE A 85 15.98 -2.30 -0.88
CA PHE A 85 15.82 -2.49 0.56
C PHE A 85 16.09 -3.93 0.98
N PHE A 86 15.70 -4.91 0.16
CA PHE A 86 15.83 -6.32 0.47
C PHE A 86 17.25 -6.86 0.25
N ALA A 87 18.10 -6.14 -0.49
CA ALA A 87 19.53 -6.45 -0.59
C ALA A 87 20.34 -5.97 0.63
N LEU A 88 19.74 -5.12 1.47
CA LEU A 88 20.36 -4.61 2.68
C LEU A 88 20.43 -5.68 3.79
N SER A 89 21.43 -5.56 4.66
CA SER A 89 21.47 -6.30 5.93
C SER A 89 20.29 -5.92 6.84
N LYS A 90 19.97 -6.77 7.82
CA LYS A 90 18.90 -6.50 8.79
C LYS A 90 19.12 -5.20 9.55
N GLU A 91 20.35 -4.89 9.92
CA GLU A 91 20.74 -3.66 10.61
C GLU A 91 20.52 -2.43 9.72
N GLU A 92 20.88 -2.51 8.43
CA GLU A 92 20.65 -1.43 7.47
C GLU A 92 19.16 -1.22 7.20
N ARG A 93 18.37 -2.31 7.02
CA ARG A 93 16.90 -2.23 6.89
C ARG A 93 16.28 -1.53 8.09
N LYS A 94 16.66 -1.95 9.29
CA LYS A 94 16.17 -1.32 10.52
C LYS A 94 16.53 0.15 10.59
N LYS A 95 17.76 0.53 10.18
CA LYS A 95 18.19 1.92 10.15
C LYS A 95 17.36 2.76 9.16
N CYS A 96 17.06 2.25 7.97
CA CYS A 96 16.19 2.92 7.01
C CYS A 96 14.81 3.18 7.62
N LEU A 97 14.20 2.16 8.23
CA LEU A 97 12.87 2.25 8.82
C LEU A 97 12.80 3.08 10.10
N CYS A 98 13.90 3.28 10.82
CA CYS A 98 13.92 4.12 12.03
C CYS A 98 13.93 5.61 11.74
N SER A 99 13.94 6.06 10.48
CA SER A 99 13.83 7.47 10.14
C SER A 99 12.43 8.02 10.49
N GLU A 100 12.36 9.30 10.84
CA GLU A 100 11.08 9.97 11.07
C GLU A 100 10.22 9.97 9.79
N ARG A 101 10.86 10.16 8.65
CA ARG A 101 10.19 10.15 7.34
C ARG A 101 9.55 8.81 7.02
N SER A 102 10.25 7.69 7.20
CA SER A 102 9.66 6.35 7.00
C SER A 102 8.47 6.10 7.93
N ARG A 103 8.54 6.61 9.16
CA ARG A 103 7.42 6.53 10.11
C ARG A 103 6.21 7.34 9.64
N LEU A 104 6.43 8.55 9.10
CA LEU A 104 5.37 9.39 8.57
C LEU A 104 4.74 8.77 7.33
N LEU A 105 5.54 8.23 6.40
CA LEU A 105 5.04 7.53 5.22
C LEU A 105 4.21 6.30 5.60
N TYR A 106 4.68 5.51 6.57
CA TYR A 106 3.88 4.40 7.08
C TYR A 106 2.57 4.87 7.71
N ALA A 107 2.59 5.96 8.46
CA ALA A 107 1.38 6.53 9.06
C ALA A 107 0.40 7.04 7.99
N GLY A 108 0.89 7.51 6.84
CA GLY A 108 0.07 7.85 5.67
C GLY A 108 -0.63 6.62 5.08
N ILE A 109 0.08 5.49 4.97
CA ILE A 109 -0.49 4.23 4.45
C ILE A 109 -1.54 3.64 5.41
N VAL A 110 -1.28 3.68 6.71
CA VAL A 110 -2.16 3.13 7.76
C VAL A 110 -2.43 4.19 8.80
N ASN A 111 -3.50 4.94 8.63
CA ASN A 111 -3.80 6.08 9.47
C ASN A 111 -3.88 5.71 10.96
N TYR A 112 -3.03 6.37 11.76
CA TYR A 112 -2.95 6.15 13.21
C TYR A 112 -4.22 6.59 13.97
N ASN A 113 -5.01 7.51 13.41
CA ASN A 113 -6.04 8.21 14.16
C ASN A 113 -7.44 7.65 13.96
N ASP A 114 -7.71 6.90 12.90
CA ASP A 114 -9.03 6.28 12.69
C ASP A 114 -8.89 4.84 12.16
N LEU A 115 -8.59 3.93 13.06
CA LEU A 115 -8.32 2.49 12.81
C LEU A 115 -9.58 1.71 12.37
N ARG A 116 -10.40 2.28 11.52
CA ARG A 116 -11.57 1.58 10.98
C ARG A 116 -11.28 1.00 9.62
N LEU A 117 -10.79 -0.24 9.64
CA LEU A 117 -10.80 -1.04 8.43
C LEU A 117 -12.21 -1.16 7.90
N LYS A 118 -12.46 -0.63 6.72
CA LYS A 118 -13.76 -0.64 6.06
C LYS A 118 -13.68 -1.47 4.80
N ILE A 119 -14.62 -2.40 4.63
CA ILE A 119 -14.76 -3.14 3.39
C ILE A 119 -15.43 -2.21 2.37
N CYS A 120 -14.82 -2.07 1.20
CA CYS A 120 -15.32 -1.23 0.12
C CYS A 120 -15.78 -2.07 -1.07
N THR A 121 -16.66 -1.48 -1.88
CA THR A 121 -17.06 -2.06 -3.17
C THR A 121 -16.09 -1.63 -4.27
N GLU A 122 -16.03 -2.41 -5.35
CA GLU A 122 -15.28 -2.04 -6.55
C GLU A 122 -15.74 -0.68 -7.11
N GLU A 123 -17.05 -0.46 -7.17
CA GLU A 123 -17.64 0.77 -7.67
C GLU A 123 -17.16 2.00 -6.88
N TYR A 124 -17.22 1.91 -5.55
CA TYR A 124 -16.75 2.98 -4.66
C TYR A 124 -15.27 3.30 -4.90
N LEU A 125 -14.40 2.27 -4.93
CA LEU A 125 -12.97 2.49 -5.18
C LEU A 125 -12.72 3.13 -6.56
N ARG A 126 -13.43 2.67 -7.59
CA ARG A 126 -13.28 3.23 -8.94
C ARG A 126 -13.71 4.69 -9.01
N GLU A 127 -14.78 5.08 -8.31
CA GLU A 127 -15.23 6.48 -8.22
C GLU A 127 -14.16 7.34 -7.55
N GLU A 128 -13.59 6.90 -6.43
CA GLU A 128 -12.52 7.61 -5.73
C GLU A 128 -11.27 7.76 -6.61
N VAL A 129 -10.78 6.68 -7.20
CA VAL A 129 -9.61 6.73 -8.10
C VAL A 129 -9.87 7.65 -9.29
N ASN A 130 -11.05 7.56 -9.92
CA ASN A 130 -11.41 8.42 -11.03
C ASN A 130 -11.44 9.91 -10.64
N TYR A 131 -11.87 10.23 -9.43
CA TYR A 131 -11.87 11.61 -8.94
C TYR A 131 -10.45 12.17 -8.85
N TYR A 132 -9.54 11.47 -8.16
CA TYR A 132 -8.15 11.92 -7.98
C TYR A 132 -7.34 11.84 -9.29
N ALA A 133 -7.43 10.75 -10.02
CA ALA A 133 -6.72 10.56 -11.29
C ALA A 133 -7.23 11.52 -12.36
N GLY A 134 -8.54 11.74 -12.44
CA GLY A 134 -9.16 12.68 -13.36
C GLY A 134 -8.72 14.12 -13.11
N ALA A 135 -8.62 14.54 -11.84
CA ALA A 135 -8.09 15.85 -11.46
C ALA A 135 -6.64 16.03 -11.93
N ASN A 136 -5.87 14.96 -12.03
CA ASN A 136 -4.50 14.94 -12.54
C ASN A 136 -4.39 14.72 -14.05
N GLY A 137 -5.51 14.62 -14.77
CA GLY A 137 -5.53 14.42 -16.22
C GLY A 137 -5.11 13.03 -16.67
N ILE A 138 -5.15 12.04 -15.77
CA ILE A 138 -4.78 10.65 -16.05
C ILE A 138 -5.91 9.98 -16.85
N SER A 139 -5.57 9.40 -17.97
CA SER A 139 -6.55 8.72 -18.83
C SER A 139 -7.12 7.46 -18.16
N ILE A 140 -8.34 7.09 -18.54
CA ILE A 140 -8.96 5.83 -18.10
C ILE A 140 -8.10 4.63 -18.47
N GLU A 141 -7.46 4.64 -19.65
CA GLU A 141 -6.56 3.57 -20.07
C GLU A 141 -5.37 3.39 -19.12
N GLU A 142 -4.79 4.49 -18.65
CA GLU A 142 -3.72 4.45 -17.65
C GLU A 142 -4.22 3.93 -16.30
N GLN A 143 -5.38 4.39 -15.86
CA GLN A 143 -6.00 3.90 -14.62
C GLN A 143 -6.30 2.40 -14.67
N GLU A 144 -6.78 1.89 -15.81
CA GLU A 144 -7.14 0.48 -15.97
C GLU A 144 -5.93 -0.47 -15.90
N LYS A 145 -4.71 -0.01 -16.10
CA LYS A 145 -3.51 -0.83 -15.84
C LYS A 145 -3.48 -1.38 -14.41
N TYR A 146 -4.02 -0.64 -13.47
CA TYR A 146 -4.11 -1.02 -12.05
C TYR A 146 -5.51 -1.49 -11.68
N LEU A 147 -6.54 -0.77 -12.12
CA LEU A 147 -7.94 -1.06 -11.76
C LEU A 147 -8.48 -2.36 -12.37
N ALA A 148 -7.83 -2.94 -13.38
CA ALA A 148 -8.16 -4.28 -13.86
C ALA A 148 -8.01 -5.36 -12.76
N HIS A 149 -7.18 -5.11 -11.74
CA HIS A 149 -6.97 -6.01 -10.61
C HIS A 149 -8.05 -5.91 -9.53
N VAL A 150 -8.92 -4.90 -9.59
CA VAL A 150 -9.95 -4.62 -8.56
C VAL A 150 -11.17 -5.52 -8.71
N LYS A 151 -11.48 -5.97 -9.92
CA LYS A 151 -12.64 -6.81 -10.19
C LYS A 151 -12.59 -8.12 -9.39
N ASP A 152 -13.67 -8.44 -8.68
CA ASP A 152 -13.80 -9.64 -7.83
C ASP A 152 -12.73 -9.75 -6.73
N ALA A 153 -12.14 -8.63 -6.31
CA ALA A 153 -11.14 -8.55 -5.26
C ALA A 153 -11.78 -8.26 -3.88
N THR A 154 -11.01 -8.52 -2.83
CA THR A 154 -11.31 -7.97 -1.51
C THR A 154 -10.70 -6.58 -1.42
N ILE A 155 -11.50 -5.56 -1.14
CA ILE A 155 -11.08 -4.16 -1.09
C ILE A 155 -11.29 -3.64 0.33
N LEU A 156 -10.24 -3.07 0.88
CA LEU A 156 -10.22 -2.50 2.22
C LEU A 156 -9.72 -1.06 2.19
N GLU A 157 -10.48 -0.16 2.78
CA GLU A 157 -9.99 1.15 3.17
C GLU A 157 -9.20 0.98 4.49
N LEU A 158 -7.92 1.34 4.47
CA LEU A 158 -7.02 1.19 5.62
C LEU A 158 -7.08 2.38 6.57
N GLY A 159 -7.64 3.47 6.13
CA GLY A 159 -7.82 4.69 6.88
C GLY A 159 -7.81 5.91 5.97
N GLY A 160 -8.17 7.05 6.52
CA GLY A 160 -8.08 8.35 5.88
C GLY A 160 -7.63 9.37 6.90
N CYS A 161 -6.92 10.40 6.49
CA CYS A 161 -6.59 11.51 7.37
C CYS A 161 -7.61 12.65 7.27
N TYR A 162 -7.53 13.60 8.19
CA TYR A 162 -8.41 14.79 8.21
C TYR A 162 -8.32 15.65 6.94
N CYS A 163 -7.27 15.44 6.13
CA CYS A 163 -7.01 16.19 4.92
C CYS A 163 -7.60 15.56 3.65
N GLY A 164 -8.34 14.44 3.78
CA GLY A 164 -8.93 13.74 2.63
C GLY A 164 -8.01 12.71 1.98
N ASP A 165 -7.02 12.21 2.71
CA ASP A 165 -6.17 11.13 2.25
C ASP A 165 -6.81 9.78 2.59
N PHE A 166 -6.90 8.90 1.60
CA PHE A 166 -7.48 7.57 1.75
C PHE A 166 -6.55 6.54 1.14
N THR A 167 -6.26 5.50 1.91
CA THR A 167 -5.45 4.38 1.44
C THR A 167 -6.30 3.14 1.32
N TYR A 168 -6.26 2.52 0.16
CA TYR A 168 -6.98 1.29 -0.16
C TYR A 168 -6.01 0.14 -0.38
N LEU A 169 -6.32 -1.00 0.20
CA LEU A 169 -5.68 -2.28 -0.07
C LEU A 169 -6.62 -3.17 -0.86
N VAL A 170 -6.19 -3.58 -2.04
CA VAL A 170 -6.89 -4.55 -2.88
C VAL A 170 -6.15 -5.88 -2.80
N VAL A 171 -6.88 -6.95 -2.50
CA VAL A 171 -6.33 -8.31 -2.37
C VAL A 171 -7.02 -9.22 -3.36
N LYS A 172 -6.27 -9.76 -4.33
CA LYS A 172 -6.79 -10.69 -5.33
C LYS A 172 -5.80 -11.80 -5.65
N GLY A 173 -6.09 -13.03 -5.19
CA GLY A 173 -5.18 -14.15 -5.36
C GLY A 173 -3.81 -13.84 -4.76
N ASP A 174 -2.77 -13.92 -5.58
CA ASP A 174 -1.39 -13.60 -5.21
C ASP A 174 -0.97 -12.16 -5.59
N THR A 175 -1.93 -11.26 -5.71
CA THR A 175 -1.69 -9.86 -6.04
C THR A 175 -2.20 -8.96 -4.94
N LEU A 176 -1.37 -8.02 -4.51
CA LEU A 176 -1.76 -6.89 -3.67
C LEU A 176 -1.58 -5.60 -4.46
N LEU A 177 -2.59 -4.71 -4.36
CA LEU A 177 -2.53 -3.37 -4.90
C LEU A 177 -2.80 -2.39 -3.75
N LEU A 178 -1.87 -1.50 -3.49
CA LEU A 178 -2.02 -0.39 -2.57
C LEU A 178 -2.29 0.88 -3.38
N ILE A 179 -3.35 1.59 -3.04
CA ILE A 179 -3.73 2.85 -3.68
C ILE A 179 -3.81 3.91 -2.59
N ASP A 180 -3.01 4.93 -2.70
CA ASP A 180 -2.98 6.06 -1.78
C ASP A 180 -3.46 7.32 -2.52
N CYS A 181 -4.63 7.82 -2.13
CA CYS A 181 -5.26 9.01 -2.67
C CYS A 181 -5.18 10.12 -1.64
N GLY A 182 -4.62 11.27 -1.97
CA GLY A 182 -4.41 12.30 -0.96
C GLY A 182 -4.33 13.73 -1.46
N ILE A 183 -4.36 14.63 -0.48
CA ILE A 183 -4.05 16.03 -0.62
C ILE A 183 -2.65 16.24 -0.05
N TRP A 184 -1.71 16.61 -0.91
CA TRP A 184 -0.32 16.77 -0.51
C TRP A 184 0.03 18.27 -0.49
N ASP A 185 0.52 18.75 0.66
CA ASP A 185 1.02 20.12 0.85
C ASP A 185 2.54 20.23 0.64
#